data_c82719bacda800670c61dba619af7d12
#
_entry.id   c82719bacda800670c61dba619af7d12
#
_cell.length_a   1.000
_cell.length_b   1.000
_cell.length_c   1.000
_cell.angle_alpha   90.00
_cell.angle_beta   90.00
_cell.angle_gamma   90.00
#
_symmetry.space_group_name_H-M   'P 1'
#
loop_
_entity.id
_entity.type
_entity.pdbx_description
1 polymer ?
#
loop_
_entity_poly.entity_id
_entity_poly.type
_entity_poly.pdbx_seq_one_letter_code
_entity_poly.pdbx_strand_id
1 'polypeptide(L)'
;MAYRFNSSSLSRTTNLPNAFNFTMMGWFRLAATPAANGAFFSFGNVTGTYIELYTNTSLNFRVFSSGSAGAAFNLVVGRWYHMALVCRGSSAGQMEGWLDGRLVVTGNPSASTLSEKLFIGNTNDGENVNAYGEAFKVFNRALNGDEIAAEMQCVVPLNVANCVSWHAGDPGNHLVDSATGNNWTAAGTINWEESSPPIPFSQYLFPMMEGGGSTSISVADSGSASDATGISVGLALVESGSGSDSFGSSTAASTADSG
;
A
#
# COMPACT_ATOMS: atom_id res chain seq x y z
N MET A 1 10.21 -4.20 3.95
CA MET A 1 10.08 -4.03 5.43
C MET A 1 8.70 -3.48 5.74
N ALA A 2 8.07 -3.95 6.80
CA ALA A 2 6.72 -3.51 7.16
C ALA A 2 6.70 -2.59 8.37
N TYR A 3 5.78 -1.62 8.35
CA TYR A 3 5.44 -0.80 9.52
C TYR A 3 4.83 -1.67 10.60
N ARG A 4 5.26 -1.47 11.84
CA ARG A 4 4.65 -2.08 13.00
C ARG A 4 3.76 -1.08 13.71
N PHE A 5 2.46 -1.25 13.61
CA PHE A 5 1.47 -0.50 14.38
C PHE A 5 1.22 -1.22 15.72
N ASN A 6 1.55 -0.55 16.82
CA ASN A 6 1.27 -1.02 18.18
C ASN A 6 1.00 0.22 19.05
N SER A 7 -0.25 0.61 19.12
CA SER A 7 -0.66 1.91 19.68
C SER A 7 -0.02 3.10 18.97
N SER A 8 0.26 2.93 17.68
CA SER A 8 0.84 3.94 16.79
C SER A 8 0.04 4.01 15.49
N SER A 9 0.15 5.13 14.80
CA SER A 9 -0.57 5.33 13.53
C SER A 9 0.13 6.35 12.65
N LEU A 10 -0.23 6.34 11.37
CA LEU A 10 0.06 7.41 10.45
C LEU A 10 -1.19 8.24 10.22
N SER A 11 -1.06 9.55 10.14
CA SER A 11 -2.16 10.45 9.84
C SER A 11 -1.76 11.60 8.93
N ARG A 12 -2.75 12.16 8.22
CA ARG A 12 -2.56 13.22 7.26
C ARG A 12 -3.80 14.11 7.17
N THR A 13 -3.57 15.43 7.02
CA THR A 13 -4.62 16.48 6.93
C THR A 13 -4.58 17.28 5.63
N THR A 14 -3.63 17.01 4.74
CA THR A 14 -3.43 17.71 3.47
C THR A 14 -3.55 16.74 2.29
N ASN A 15 -3.85 17.23 1.09
CA ASN A 15 -4.06 16.44 -0.12
C ASN A 15 -4.97 15.22 0.12
N LEU A 16 -6.11 15.49 0.72
CA LEU A 16 -7.10 14.47 1.02
C LEU A 16 -7.89 14.12 -0.25
N PRO A 17 -8.35 12.88 -0.41
CA PRO A 17 -9.21 12.51 -1.52
C PRO A 17 -10.60 13.15 -1.39
N ASN A 18 -11.41 13.06 -2.44
CA ASN A 18 -12.81 13.44 -2.39
C ASN A 18 -13.58 12.60 -1.36
N ALA A 19 -14.42 13.24 -0.56
CA ALA A 19 -15.09 12.61 0.57
C ALA A 19 -15.91 11.35 0.23
N PHE A 20 -16.48 11.27 -0.97
CA PHE A 20 -17.34 10.15 -1.38
C PHE A 20 -16.91 9.53 -2.73
N ASN A 21 -15.66 9.66 -3.08
CA ASN A 21 -15.09 9.02 -4.27
C ASN A 21 -13.61 8.77 -4.05
N PHE A 22 -13.27 7.72 -3.31
CA PHE A 22 -11.88 7.42 -2.97
C PHE A 22 -11.63 5.93 -2.80
N THR A 23 -10.35 5.56 -2.79
CA THR A 23 -9.87 4.25 -2.39
C THR A 23 -8.67 4.41 -1.47
N MET A 24 -8.65 3.71 -0.35
CA MET A 24 -7.49 3.50 0.50
C MET A 24 -7.17 2.02 0.49
N MET A 25 -5.91 1.65 0.27
CA MET A 25 -5.52 0.25 0.18
C MET A 25 -4.10 0.02 0.67
N GLY A 26 -3.80 -1.22 1.01
CA GLY A 26 -2.49 -1.67 1.45
C GLY A 26 -2.52 -3.08 2.01
N TRP A 27 -1.37 -3.57 2.37
CA TRP A 27 -1.21 -4.88 2.98
C TRP A 27 -1.15 -4.77 4.49
N PHE A 28 -1.88 -5.66 5.17
CA PHE A 28 -1.86 -5.77 6.63
C PHE A 28 -1.75 -7.21 7.09
N ARG A 29 -1.07 -7.39 8.22
CA ARG A 29 -0.97 -8.65 8.95
C ARG A 29 -1.19 -8.37 10.43
N LEU A 30 -2.25 -8.88 11.01
CA LEU A 30 -2.49 -8.76 12.45
C LEU A 30 -1.37 -9.45 13.23
N ALA A 31 -0.82 -8.78 14.22
CA ALA A 31 0.19 -9.32 15.11
C ALA A 31 -0.44 -10.05 16.30
N ALA A 32 -1.65 -9.64 16.69
CA ALA A 32 -2.43 -10.24 17.76
C ALA A 32 -3.93 -9.99 17.53
N THR A 33 -4.77 -10.73 18.20
CA THR A 33 -6.21 -10.43 18.30
C THR A 33 -6.39 -9.08 19.00
N PRO A 34 -7.16 -8.15 18.42
CA PRO A 34 -7.40 -6.85 19.03
C PRO A 34 -8.16 -6.99 20.36
N ALA A 35 -7.80 -6.18 21.35
CA ALA A 35 -8.51 -6.10 22.63
C ALA A 35 -9.82 -5.27 22.53
N ALA A 36 -9.93 -4.44 21.49
CA ALA A 36 -11.09 -3.63 21.12
C ALA A 36 -11.19 -3.60 19.60
N ASN A 37 -12.00 -2.71 19.01
CA ASN A 37 -11.92 -2.47 17.58
C ASN A 37 -10.52 -1.95 17.21
N GLY A 38 -10.04 -2.33 16.02
CA GLY A 38 -8.75 -1.89 15.48
C GLY A 38 -8.88 -1.50 14.02
N ALA A 39 -8.72 -0.22 13.72
CA ALA A 39 -8.88 0.32 12.37
C ALA A 39 -7.60 0.16 11.54
N PHE A 40 -7.75 -0.37 10.33
CA PHE A 40 -6.69 -0.41 9.31
C PHE A 40 -6.60 0.91 8.57
N PHE A 41 -7.74 1.42 8.12
CA PHE A 41 -7.90 2.69 7.44
C PHE A 41 -9.09 3.46 7.99
N SER A 42 -8.93 4.76 8.15
CA SER A 42 -10.07 5.64 8.40
C SER A 42 -9.91 6.98 7.70
N PHE A 43 -11.04 7.54 7.26
CA PHE A 43 -11.15 8.86 6.68
C PHE A 43 -12.33 9.59 7.30
N GLY A 44 -12.08 10.73 7.91
CA GLY A 44 -13.14 11.43 8.62
C GLY A 44 -12.78 12.82 9.08
N ASN A 45 -13.60 13.34 9.97
CA ASN A 45 -13.36 14.61 10.64
C ASN A 45 -12.82 14.42 12.08
N VAL A 46 -12.34 15.48 12.67
CA VAL A 46 -11.78 15.48 14.03
C VAL A 46 -12.87 15.39 15.13
N THR A 47 -14.15 15.39 14.76
CA THR A 47 -15.28 15.36 15.69
C THR A 47 -16.00 14.01 15.74
N GLY A 48 -15.37 12.95 15.20
CA GLY A 48 -15.85 11.57 15.37
C GLY A 48 -16.76 11.04 14.25
N THR A 49 -16.90 11.77 13.13
CA THR A 49 -17.57 11.23 11.94
C THR A 49 -16.53 10.72 10.96
N TYR A 50 -16.54 9.45 10.66
CA TYR A 50 -15.55 8.82 9.78
C TYR A 50 -16.12 7.62 9.01
N ILE A 51 -15.45 7.28 7.92
CA ILE A 51 -15.55 6.00 7.24
C ILE A 51 -14.31 5.19 7.62
N GLU A 52 -14.50 3.94 8.00
CA GLU A 52 -13.39 3.09 8.37
C GLU A 52 -13.49 1.66 7.84
N LEU A 53 -12.33 1.04 7.68
CA LEU A 53 -12.11 -0.37 7.50
C LEU A 53 -11.42 -0.88 8.76
N TYR A 54 -12.04 -1.83 9.47
CA TYR A 54 -11.57 -2.25 10.78
C TYR A 54 -11.81 -3.74 11.06
N THR A 55 -11.28 -4.21 12.16
CA THR A 55 -11.59 -5.52 12.74
C THR A 55 -12.00 -5.36 14.20
N ASN A 56 -12.85 -6.26 14.68
CA ASN A 56 -13.28 -6.30 16.08
C ASN A 56 -12.52 -7.40 16.88
N THR A 57 -12.86 -7.56 18.14
CA THR A 57 -12.28 -8.57 19.05
C THR A 57 -12.50 -10.02 18.60
N SER A 58 -13.47 -10.28 17.74
CA SER A 58 -13.71 -11.58 17.11
C SER A 58 -13.00 -11.75 15.76
N LEU A 59 -12.08 -10.83 15.41
CA LEU A 59 -11.35 -10.81 14.14
C LEU A 59 -12.26 -10.64 12.90
N ASN A 60 -13.51 -10.20 13.09
CA ASN A 60 -14.42 -10.00 11.97
C ASN A 60 -14.00 -8.76 11.17
N PHE A 61 -13.80 -8.92 9.86
CA PHE A 61 -13.49 -7.83 8.94
C PHE A 61 -14.74 -7.00 8.67
N ARG A 62 -14.66 -5.70 8.83
CA ARG A 62 -15.83 -4.80 8.87
C ARG A 62 -15.55 -3.46 8.21
N VAL A 63 -16.63 -2.83 7.76
CA VAL A 63 -16.67 -1.41 7.40
C VAL A 63 -17.66 -0.68 8.31
N PHE A 64 -17.38 0.58 8.61
CA PHE A 64 -18.24 1.42 9.44
C PHE A 64 -18.30 2.85 8.91
N SER A 65 -19.50 3.45 9.05
CA SER A 65 -19.72 4.89 8.96
C SER A 65 -20.99 5.26 9.75
N SER A 66 -22.19 5.27 9.14
CA SER A 66 -23.45 5.45 9.86
C SER A 66 -23.95 4.18 10.57
N GLY A 67 -23.29 3.06 10.33
CA GLY A 67 -23.54 1.74 10.91
C GLY A 67 -22.48 0.76 10.45
N SER A 68 -22.31 -0.31 11.22
CA SER A 68 -21.27 -1.31 10.97
C SER A 68 -21.83 -2.46 10.13
N ALA A 69 -21.08 -2.84 9.08
CA ALA A 69 -21.31 -4.05 8.31
C ALA A 69 -20.08 -4.97 8.41
N GLY A 70 -20.27 -6.28 8.55
CA GLY A 70 -19.21 -7.28 8.71
C GLY A 70 -19.20 -8.29 7.57
N ALA A 71 -18.01 -8.78 7.22
CA ALA A 71 -17.85 -9.91 6.33
C ALA A 71 -18.29 -11.23 7.00
N ALA A 72 -18.60 -12.21 6.18
CA ALA A 72 -19.05 -13.54 6.67
C ALA A 72 -17.89 -14.43 7.17
N PHE A 73 -16.70 -13.89 7.39
CA PHE A 73 -15.53 -14.63 7.86
C PHE A 73 -14.68 -13.78 8.80
N ASN A 74 -13.76 -14.44 9.53
CA ASN A 74 -12.82 -13.78 10.41
C ASN A 74 -11.42 -13.77 9.82
N LEU A 75 -10.67 -12.69 10.10
CA LEU A 75 -9.25 -12.61 9.79
C LEU A 75 -8.46 -13.63 10.63
N VAL A 76 -7.29 -14.02 10.11
CA VAL A 76 -6.36 -14.91 10.82
C VAL A 76 -5.14 -14.10 11.23
N VAL A 77 -4.81 -14.12 12.53
CA VAL A 77 -3.58 -13.53 13.07
C VAL A 77 -2.35 -14.14 12.39
N GLY A 78 -1.38 -13.33 12.04
CA GLY A 78 -0.15 -13.77 11.40
C GLY A 78 -0.22 -13.93 9.87
N ARG A 79 -1.41 -13.86 9.26
CA ARG A 79 -1.59 -13.90 7.81
C ARG A 79 -1.59 -12.50 7.21
N TRP A 80 -0.90 -12.31 6.08
CA TRP A 80 -1.00 -11.12 5.24
C TRP A 80 -2.29 -11.11 4.43
N TYR A 81 -2.93 -9.96 4.39
CA TYR A 81 -4.11 -9.66 3.58
C TYR A 81 -3.91 -8.34 2.86
N HIS A 82 -4.22 -8.29 1.58
CA HIS A 82 -4.43 -7.02 0.92
C HIS A 82 -5.83 -6.52 1.25
N MET A 83 -5.92 -5.31 1.75
CA MET A 83 -7.17 -4.69 2.17
C MET A 83 -7.41 -3.40 1.42
N ALA A 84 -8.66 -3.17 0.97
CA ALA A 84 -9.05 -1.88 0.42
C ALA A 84 -10.40 -1.41 0.98
N LEU A 85 -10.46 -0.13 1.30
CA LEU A 85 -11.66 0.63 1.61
C LEU A 85 -11.99 1.49 0.41
N VAL A 86 -13.14 1.25 -0.21
CA VAL A 86 -13.61 2.01 -1.38
C VAL A 86 -14.91 2.72 -1.04
N CYS A 87 -14.99 4.00 -1.34
CA CYS A 87 -16.22 4.78 -1.27
C CYS A 87 -16.55 5.28 -2.68
N ARG A 88 -17.73 4.89 -3.20
CA ARG A 88 -18.20 5.22 -4.56
C ARG A 88 -19.20 6.37 -4.59
N GLY A 89 -19.66 6.82 -3.44
CA GLY A 89 -20.68 7.85 -3.31
C GLY A 89 -21.23 7.91 -1.90
N SER A 90 -22.28 8.70 -1.69
CA SER A 90 -22.93 8.91 -0.39
C SER A 90 -24.18 8.05 -0.18
N SER A 91 -24.58 7.25 -1.16
CA SER A 91 -25.78 6.41 -1.09
C SER A 91 -25.53 5.09 -0.37
N ALA A 92 -26.61 4.43 0.03
CA ALA A 92 -26.54 3.11 0.66
C ALA A 92 -25.83 2.09 -0.23
N GLY A 93 -24.98 1.25 0.37
CA GLY A 93 -24.22 0.22 -0.32
C GLY A 93 -22.97 0.72 -1.07
N GLN A 94 -22.68 2.01 -1.05
CA GLN A 94 -21.55 2.59 -1.79
C GLN A 94 -20.24 2.66 -1.02
N MET A 95 -20.18 2.08 0.17
CA MET A 95 -18.97 1.83 0.91
C MET A 95 -18.63 0.34 0.84
N GLU A 96 -17.41 0.02 0.45
CA GLU A 96 -16.99 -1.35 0.16
C GLU A 96 -15.71 -1.70 0.91
N GLY A 97 -15.68 -2.89 1.50
CA GLY A 97 -14.49 -3.52 2.05
C GLY A 97 -14.05 -4.69 1.15
N TRP A 98 -12.82 -4.60 0.67
CA TRP A 98 -12.20 -5.56 -0.22
C TRP A 98 -11.08 -6.30 0.50
N LEU A 99 -10.96 -7.60 0.24
CA LEU A 99 -9.92 -8.45 0.80
C LEU A 99 -9.34 -9.35 -0.29
N ASP A 100 -8.01 -9.32 -0.44
CA ASP A 100 -7.27 -10.09 -1.43
C ASP A 100 -7.87 -9.95 -2.85
N GLY A 101 -8.23 -8.71 -3.24
CA GLY A 101 -8.82 -8.38 -4.54
C GLY A 101 -10.30 -8.74 -4.71
N ARG A 102 -10.99 -9.14 -3.65
CA ARG A 102 -12.42 -9.53 -3.69
C ARG A 102 -13.27 -8.63 -2.80
N LEU A 103 -14.43 -8.21 -3.30
CA LEU A 103 -15.44 -7.53 -2.49
C LEU A 103 -16.02 -8.53 -1.48
N VAL A 104 -15.91 -8.21 -0.19
CA VAL A 104 -16.35 -9.11 0.90
C VAL A 104 -17.40 -8.49 1.81
N VAL A 105 -17.52 -7.16 1.82
CA VAL A 105 -18.51 -6.45 2.63
C VAL A 105 -18.88 -5.13 1.98
N THR A 106 -20.16 -4.74 2.09
CA THR A 106 -20.67 -3.41 1.72
C THR A 106 -21.33 -2.76 2.91
N GLY A 107 -21.27 -1.45 2.96
CA GLY A 107 -21.87 -0.63 4.01
C GLY A 107 -22.43 0.68 3.46
N ASN A 108 -22.97 1.48 4.36
CA ASN A 108 -23.60 2.75 4.03
C ASN A 108 -22.71 3.89 4.50
N PRO A 109 -22.14 4.71 3.60
CA PRO A 109 -21.40 5.89 3.99
C PRO A 109 -22.33 6.92 4.64
N SER A 110 -21.83 7.64 5.62
CA SER A 110 -22.56 8.75 6.24
C SER A 110 -22.51 9.99 5.34
N ALA A 111 -23.61 10.73 5.28
CA ALA A 111 -23.71 11.97 4.53
C ALA A 111 -22.97 13.17 5.17
N SER A 112 -22.32 13.00 6.32
CA SER A 112 -21.54 14.06 6.95
C SER A 112 -20.21 14.29 6.24
N THR A 113 -19.72 15.50 6.30
CA THR A 113 -18.50 15.95 5.61
C THR A 113 -17.26 15.19 6.10
N LEU A 114 -16.77 14.30 5.27
CA LEU A 114 -15.51 13.59 5.45
C LEU A 114 -14.42 14.41 4.74
N SER A 115 -13.64 15.20 5.41
CA SER A 115 -12.66 16.04 4.70
C SER A 115 -11.48 16.52 5.51
N GLU A 116 -11.29 16.02 6.73
CA GLU A 116 -10.31 16.63 7.61
C GLU A 116 -9.08 15.77 7.86
N LYS A 117 -9.20 14.42 7.90
CA LYS A 117 -8.08 13.58 8.28
C LYS A 117 -8.17 12.14 7.75
N LEU A 118 -7.05 11.66 7.22
CA LEU A 118 -6.81 10.25 6.93
C LEU A 118 -5.99 9.63 8.03
N PHE A 119 -6.26 8.34 8.33
CA PHE A 119 -5.45 7.52 9.23
C PHE A 119 -5.14 6.17 8.62
N ILE A 120 -3.96 5.64 8.96
CA ILE A 120 -3.54 4.26 8.77
C ILE A 120 -3.16 3.71 10.14
N GLY A 121 -3.79 2.59 10.53
CA GLY A 121 -3.53 1.94 11.82
C GLY A 121 -4.34 2.47 13.00
N ASN A 122 -5.24 3.43 12.79
CA ASN A 122 -6.06 4.04 13.84
C ASN A 122 -7.30 4.75 13.29
N THR A 123 -8.13 5.24 14.20
CA THR A 123 -9.16 6.27 13.97
C THR A 123 -8.89 7.50 14.84
N ASN A 124 -9.69 8.54 14.67
CA ASN A 124 -9.64 9.71 15.56
C ASN A 124 -10.04 9.37 17.02
N ASP A 125 -10.84 8.33 17.21
CA ASP A 125 -11.33 7.88 18.52
C ASP A 125 -10.37 6.91 19.23
N GLY A 126 -9.19 6.62 18.64
CA GLY A 126 -8.16 5.82 19.28
C GLY A 126 -8.28 4.31 19.08
N GLU A 127 -8.99 3.86 18.04
CA GLU A 127 -9.12 2.45 17.69
C GLU A 127 -7.85 1.91 16.99
N ASN A 128 -6.79 1.77 17.76
CA ASN A 128 -5.50 1.32 17.28
C ASN A 128 -5.50 -0.15 16.91
N VAL A 129 -5.03 -0.47 15.71
CA VAL A 129 -4.77 -1.87 15.33
C VAL A 129 -3.37 -2.30 15.77
N ASN A 130 -3.25 -3.55 16.24
CA ASN A 130 -1.96 -4.18 16.47
C ASN A 130 -1.59 -5.03 15.25
N ALA A 131 -0.91 -4.43 14.29
CA ALA A 131 -0.65 -5.04 12.99
C ALA A 131 0.69 -4.59 12.39
N TYR A 132 1.10 -5.34 11.37
CA TYR A 132 2.11 -4.92 10.40
C TYR A 132 1.40 -4.40 9.16
N GLY A 133 1.98 -3.40 8.49
CA GLY A 133 1.40 -2.86 7.27
C GLY A 133 2.46 -2.36 6.28
N GLU A 134 2.15 -2.43 4.98
CA GLU A 134 3.06 -2.03 3.91
C GLU A 134 2.29 -1.68 2.62
N ALA A 135 2.95 -0.99 1.70
CA ALA A 135 2.46 -0.64 0.36
C ALA A 135 1.11 0.10 0.40
N PHE A 136 1.02 1.13 1.23
CA PHE A 136 -0.18 1.94 1.35
C PHE A 136 -0.36 2.86 0.15
N LYS A 137 -1.59 2.92 -0.35
CA LYS A 137 -1.98 3.80 -1.46
C LYS A 137 -3.32 4.45 -1.18
N VAL A 138 -3.44 5.72 -1.56
CA VAL A 138 -4.69 6.49 -1.48
C VAL A 138 -4.98 7.09 -2.85
N PHE A 139 -6.15 6.81 -3.39
CA PHE A 139 -6.61 7.31 -4.68
C PHE A 139 -7.77 8.27 -4.52
N ASN A 140 -7.78 9.34 -5.31
CA ASN A 140 -8.86 10.32 -5.39
C ASN A 140 -9.98 9.86 -6.34
N ARG A 141 -10.23 8.57 -6.37
CA ARG A 141 -11.33 7.92 -7.06
C ARG A 141 -11.61 6.52 -6.50
N ALA A 142 -12.81 6.03 -6.72
CA ALA A 142 -13.16 4.66 -6.44
C ALA A 142 -12.58 3.74 -7.53
N LEU A 143 -11.69 2.82 -7.15
CA LEU A 143 -11.16 1.78 -8.03
C LEU A 143 -12.19 0.65 -8.20
N ASN A 144 -12.22 0.04 -9.38
CA ASN A 144 -12.98 -1.19 -9.61
C ASN A 144 -12.17 -2.43 -9.16
N GLY A 145 -12.78 -3.63 -9.24
CA GLY A 145 -12.16 -4.87 -8.78
C GLY A 145 -10.89 -5.25 -9.53
N ASP A 146 -10.86 -5.05 -10.83
CA ASP A 146 -9.69 -5.38 -11.66
C ASP A 146 -8.51 -4.44 -11.34
N GLU A 147 -8.80 -3.15 -11.11
CA GLU A 147 -7.82 -2.16 -10.69
C GLU A 147 -7.26 -2.47 -9.29
N ILE A 148 -8.13 -2.85 -8.33
CA ILE A 148 -7.70 -3.26 -6.98
C ILE A 148 -6.81 -4.50 -7.07
N ALA A 149 -7.17 -5.49 -7.87
CA ALA A 149 -6.39 -6.71 -8.06
C ALA A 149 -5.03 -6.45 -8.72
N ALA A 150 -4.97 -5.52 -9.68
CA ALA A 150 -3.71 -5.10 -10.31
C ALA A 150 -2.82 -4.32 -9.32
N GLU A 151 -3.39 -3.32 -8.64
CA GLU A 151 -2.66 -2.50 -7.65
C GLU A 151 -2.15 -3.32 -6.44
N MET A 152 -2.83 -4.40 -6.08
CA MET A 152 -2.41 -5.32 -5.03
C MET A 152 -1.04 -5.96 -5.30
N GLN A 153 -0.69 -6.15 -6.56
CA GLN A 153 0.57 -6.78 -6.99
C GLN A 153 1.74 -5.81 -7.05
N CYS A 154 1.51 -4.51 -6.82
CA CYS A 154 2.48 -3.45 -7.01
C CYS A 154 2.69 -2.65 -5.72
N VAL A 155 3.95 -2.25 -5.46
CA VAL A 155 4.27 -1.27 -4.40
C VAL A 155 4.00 0.13 -4.92
N VAL A 156 4.49 0.43 -6.11
CA VAL A 156 4.24 1.70 -6.81
C VAL A 156 2.86 1.67 -7.45
N PRO A 157 2.08 2.76 -7.35
CA PRO A 157 0.78 2.81 -8.01
C PRO A 157 0.91 2.69 -9.53
N LEU A 158 0.08 1.85 -10.15
CA LEU A 158 -0.03 1.75 -11.61
C LEU A 158 -0.69 3.01 -12.20
N ASN A 159 -1.60 3.63 -11.46
CA ASN A 159 -2.28 4.86 -11.86
C ASN A 159 -1.83 6.04 -11.00
N VAL A 160 -0.63 6.55 -11.27
CA VAL A 160 -0.01 7.66 -10.52
C VAL A 160 -0.86 8.93 -10.58
N ALA A 161 -1.52 9.22 -11.71
CA ALA A 161 -2.28 10.47 -11.91
C ALA A 161 -3.45 10.64 -10.91
N ASN A 162 -4.03 9.57 -10.41
CA ASN A 162 -5.12 9.61 -9.43
C ASN A 162 -4.69 9.16 -8.03
N CYS A 163 -3.42 8.81 -7.85
CA CYS A 163 -2.86 8.48 -6.56
C CYS A 163 -2.44 9.76 -5.84
N VAL A 164 -3.13 10.07 -4.74
CA VAL A 164 -2.84 11.27 -3.93
C VAL A 164 -1.85 11.00 -2.82
N SER A 165 -1.57 9.73 -2.55
CA SER A 165 -0.57 9.29 -1.58
C SER A 165 -0.16 7.84 -1.79
N TRP A 166 1.12 7.52 -1.65
CA TRP A 166 1.59 6.15 -1.55
C TRP A 166 2.91 6.04 -0.78
N HIS A 167 3.12 4.88 -0.16
CA HIS A 167 4.29 4.55 0.65
C HIS A 167 4.88 3.20 0.23
N ALA A 168 6.15 3.22 -0.10
CA ALA A 168 6.90 2.02 -0.48
C ALA A 168 7.45 1.22 0.70
N GLY A 169 7.27 1.66 1.95
CA GLY A 169 7.83 0.96 3.11
C GLY A 169 9.34 1.17 3.29
N ASP A 170 9.85 2.36 2.95
CA ASP A 170 11.26 2.71 3.14
C ASP A 170 11.53 3.13 4.61
N PRO A 171 12.38 2.40 5.36
CA PRO A 171 12.71 2.74 6.74
C PRO A 171 13.37 4.12 6.92
N GLY A 172 14.11 4.58 5.93
CA GLY A 172 14.78 5.88 5.95
C GLY A 172 13.84 7.06 5.72
N ASN A 173 12.68 6.80 5.09
CA ASN A 173 11.77 7.83 4.57
C ASN A 173 10.29 7.53 4.83
N HIS A 174 10.00 6.84 5.92
CA HIS A 174 8.69 6.28 6.23
C HIS A 174 7.53 7.29 6.35
N LEU A 175 7.83 8.55 6.56
CA LEU A 175 6.81 9.61 6.62
C LEU A 175 6.66 10.36 5.31
N VAL A 176 7.53 10.14 4.33
CA VAL A 176 7.48 10.82 3.04
C VAL A 176 6.47 10.14 2.13
N ASP A 177 5.52 10.93 1.68
CA ASP A 177 4.60 10.53 0.63
C ASP A 177 5.27 10.66 -0.73
N SER A 178 5.46 9.54 -1.41
CA SER A 178 6.15 9.48 -2.69
C SER A 178 5.34 10.11 -3.85
N ALA A 179 4.02 10.31 -3.68
CA ALA A 179 3.19 10.94 -4.72
C ALA A 179 3.31 12.47 -4.75
N THR A 180 3.36 13.11 -3.59
CA THR A 180 3.15 14.57 -3.49
C THR A 180 4.20 15.28 -2.65
N GLY A 181 5.10 14.55 -1.99
CA GLY A 181 6.05 15.11 -1.01
C GLY A 181 5.38 15.64 0.28
N ASN A 182 4.07 15.45 0.45
CA ASN A 182 3.37 15.81 1.67
C ASN A 182 3.50 14.70 2.70
N ASN A 183 4.24 14.97 3.74
CA ASN A 183 4.56 13.98 4.74
C ASN A 183 3.34 13.56 5.58
N TRP A 184 3.34 12.31 5.97
CA TRP A 184 2.47 11.78 7.01
C TRP A 184 3.02 12.14 8.39
N THR A 185 2.14 12.24 9.36
CA THR A 185 2.50 12.44 10.76
C THR A 185 2.34 11.13 11.51
N ALA A 186 3.40 10.67 12.17
CA ALA A 186 3.33 9.53 13.06
C ALA A 186 2.78 9.95 14.42
N ALA A 187 1.85 9.18 14.97
CA ALA A 187 1.47 9.21 16.38
C ALA A 187 2.02 7.94 17.04
N GLY A 188 2.76 8.07 18.11
CA GLY A 188 3.49 6.99 18.75
C GLY A 188 4.76 6.58 17.97
N THR A 189 5.41 5.52 18.44
CA THR A 189 6.63 5.00 17.82
C THR A 189 6.26 4.02 16.71
N ILE A 190 6.63 4.35 15.48
CA ILE A 190 6.55 3.41 14.36
C ILE A 190 7.84 2.57 14.37
N ASN A 191 7.69 1.29 14.57
CA ASN A 191 8.78 0.32 14.47
C ASN A 191 8.76 -0.35 13.08
N TRP A 192 9.89 -0.96 12.73
CA TRP A 192 10.06 -1.69 11.49
C TRP A 192 10.35 -3.15 11.78
N GLU A 193 9.85 -4.02 10.94
CA GLU A 193 10.18 -5.43 11.00
C GLU A 193 10.53 -5.99 9.62
N GLU A 194 11.43 -6.97 9.60
CA GLU A 194 11.80 -7.72 8.40
C GLU A 194 10.69 -8.70 8.02
N SER A 195 9.56 -8.14 7.63
CA SER A 195 8.42 -8.91 7.16
C SER A 195 7.79 -8.16 6.01
N SER A 196 7.56 -8.85 4.90
CA SER A 196 6.97 -8.25 3.72
C SER A 196 5.75 -9.05 3.26
N PRO A 197 4.75 -8.38 2.68
CA PRO A 197 3.65 -9.05 2.03
C PRO A 197 4.13 -9.81 0.78
N PRO A 198 3.31 -10.71 0.23
CA PRO A 198 3.65 -11.52 -0.93
C PRO A 198 3.56 -10.71 -2.25
N ILE A 199 4.22 -9.55 -2.30
CA ILE A 199 4.35 -8.75 -3.53
C ILE A 199 5.60 -9.24 -4.27
N PRO A 200 5.53 -9.49 -5.59
CA PRO A 200 6.69 -9.90 -6.37
C PRO A 200 7.86 -8.92 -6.23
N PHE A 201 9.07 -9.41 -6.00
CA PHE A 201 10.26 -8.57 -5.76
C PHE A 201 10.52 -7.57 -6.90
N SER A 202 10.22 -7.92 -8.15
CA SER A 202 10.33 -7.04 -9.31
C SER A 202 9.53 -5.74 -9.19
N GLN A 203 8.46 -5.73 -8.40
CA GLN A 203 7.61 -4.56 -8.18
C GLN A 203 8.17 -3.57 -7.14
N TYR A 204 9.19 -3.96 -6.39
CA TYR A 204 9.92 -3.04 -5.49
C TYR A 204 11.03 -2.25 -6.19
N LEU A 205 11.44 -2.66 -7.40
CA LEU A 205 12.56 -2.06 -8.12
C LEU A 205 12.16 -0.85 -9.01
N PHE A 206 10.88 -0.69 -9.33
CA PHE A 206 10.41 0.35 -10.25
C PHE A 206 10.52 1.81 -9.77
N PRO A 207 10.45 2.16 -8.48
CA PRO A 207 10.57 3.56 -8.06
C PRO A 207 11.93 4.21 -8.32
N MET A 208 12.96 3.42 -8.63
CA MET A 208 14.32 3.94 -8.81
C MET A 208 14.62 4.48 -10.22
N MET A 209 13.69 4.35 -11.17
CA MET A 209 13.97 4.65 -12.58
C MET A 209 13.41 5.98 -13.11
N GLU A 210 12.60 6.72 -12.34
CA GLU A 210 12.05 8.02 -12.79
C GLU A 210 12.92 9.25 -12.53
N GLY A 211 14.05 9.09 -11.89
CA GLY A 211 15.03 10.18 -11.77
C GLY A 211 16.21 9.86 -12.70
N GLY A 212 16.35 10.57 -13.82
CA GLY A 212 17.36 10.39 -14.88
C GLY A 212 18.83 10.29 -14.46
N GLY A 213 19.12 9.40 -13.52
CA GLY A 213 20.45 9.00 -13.09
C GLY A 213 20.69 7.55 -13.49
N SER A 214 21.84 7.27 -14.09
CA SER A 214 22.28 5.92 -14.43
C SER A 214 22.37 5.06 -13.16
N THR A 215 21.49 4.08 -13.01
CA THR A 215 21.57 3.07 -11.97
C THR A 215 22.41 1.90 -12.49
N SER A 216 23.59 1.70 -11.91
CA SER A 216 24.34 0.45 -12.10
C SER A 216 23.84 -0.59 -11.10
N ILE A 217 23.24 -1.68 -11.59
CA ILE A 217 22.93 -2.84 -10.77
C ILE A 217 24.20 -3.72 -10.75
N SER A 218 24.85 -3.82 -9.59
CA SER A 218 25.92 -4.80 -9.39
C SER A 218 25.31 -6.02 -8.70
N VAL A 219 25.23 -7.13 -9.39
CA VAL A 219 24.95 -8.44 -8.78
C VAL A 219 26.27 -9.01 -8.32
N ALA A 220 26.54 -9.02 -7.02
CA ALA A 220 27.66 -9.72 -6.44
C ALA A 220 27.24 -11.17 -6.19
N ASP A 221 27.71 -12.09 -7.02
CA ASP A 221 27.63 -13.52 -6.74
C ASP A 221 28.80 -13.91 -5.86
N SER A 222 28.55 -14.37 -4.64
CA SER A 222 29.57 -14.92 -3.72
C SER A 222 29.58 -16.45 -3.70
N GLY A 223 29.01 -17.09 -4.73
CA GLY A 223 29.04 -18.53 -4.93
C GLY A 223 30.31 -18.99 -5.53
N SER A 224 31.00 -19.96 -4.90
CA SER A 224 32.12 -20.69 -5.48
C SER A 224 31.67 -21.49 -6.69
N ALA A 225 32.30 -21.25 -7.83
CA ALA A 225 31.92 -21.74 -9.14
C ALA A 225 31.81 -23.26 -9.27
N SER A 226 30.65 -23.74 -9.72
CA SER A 226 30.54 -24.87 -10.63
C SER A 226 29.22 -24.96 -11.40
N ASP A 227 28.40 -23.93 -11.47
CA ASP A 227 27.18 -23.97 -12.30
C ASP A 227 27.11 -22.77 -13.26
N ALA A 228 27.41 -23.06 -14.53
CA ALA A 228 27.21 -22.15 -15.64
C ALA A 228 25.69 -22.10 -15.98
N THR A 229 24.90 -21.39 -15.21
CA THR A 229 23.55 -21.00 -15.61
C THR A 229 23.57 -19.55 -16.06
N GLY A 230 23.49 -19.35 -17.36
CA GLY A 230 23.38 -18.02 -17.95
C GLY A 230 22.06 -17.34 -17.51
N ILE A 231 22.17 -16.27 -16.74
CA ILE A 231 21.02 -15.40 -16.43
C ILE A 231 20.87 -14.42 -17.58
N SER A 232 19.86 -14.63 -18.43
CA SER A 232 19.47 -13.64 -19.43
C SER A 232 18.47 -12.67 -18.81
N VAL A 233 18.89 -11.46 -18.48
CA VAL A 233 17.99 -10.37 -18.09
C VAL A 233 17.56 -9.63 -19.36
N GLY A 234 16.38 -9.92 -19.86
CA GLY A 234 15.75 -9.17 -20.95
C GLY A 234 15.12 -7.89 -20.40
N LEU A 235 15.79 -6.75 -20.55
CA LEU A 235 15.18 -5.43 -20.33
C LEU A 235 14.48 -5.00 -21.61
N ALA A 236 13.15 -5.02 -21.63
CA ALA A 236 12.37 -4.38 -22.67
C ALA A 236 12.13 -2.91 -22.24
N LEU A 237 12.90 -1.99 -22.79
CA LEU A 237 12.64 -0.55 -22.69
C LEU A 237 11.58 -0.19 -23.74
N VAL A 238 10.40 0.23 -23.28
CA VAL A 238 9.40 0.88 -24.14
C VAL A 238 9.59 2.38 -23.96
N GLU A 239 10.30 3.01 -24.91
CA GLU A 239 10.38 4.46 -24.97
C GLU A 239 9.19 5.03 -25.75
N SER A 240 8.45 5.94 -25.09
CA SER A 240 7.51 6.83 -25.76
C SER A 240 8.02 8.26 -25.66
N GLY A 241 9.05 8.57 -26.44
CA GLY A 241 9.60 9.93 -26.53
C GLY A 241 10.37 10.10 -27.84
N SER A 242 10.02 11.12 -28.62
CA SER A 242 10.77 11.51 -29.83
C SER A 242 12.05 12.24 -29.44
N GLY A 243 13.09 11.49 -29.12
CA GLY A 243 14.45 11.97 -28.93
C GLY A 243 15.42 11.02 -29.61
N SER A 244 16.27 11.53 -30.48
CA SER A 244 17.29 10.76 -31.15
C SER A 244 18.47 10.51 -30.23
N ASP A 245 18.46 9.42 -29.47
CA ASP A 245 19.58 8.99 -28.65
C ASP A 245 20.25 7.77 -29.27
N SER A 246 21.55 7.87 -29.50
CA SER A 246 22.38 6.79 -30.01
C SER A 246 22.81 5.87 -28.88
N PHE A 247 22.32 4.62 -28.86
CA PHE A 247 22.80 3.59 -27.96
C PHE A 247 24.13 3.01 -28.45
N GLY A 248 25.18 3.16 -27.64
CA GLY A 248 26.41 2.38 -27.76
C GLY A 248 26.34 1.14 -26.84
N SER A 249 26.09 -0.05 -27.35
CA SER A 249 26.25 -1.28 -26.59
C SER A 249 27.71 -1.76 -26.70
N SER A 250 28.47 -1.71 -25.62
CA SER A 250 29.75 -2.41 -25.53
C SER A 250 29.61 -3.69 -24.72
N THR A 251 29.46 -4.82 -25.37
CA THR A 251 29.64 -6.14 -24.75
C THR A 251 31.12 -6.50 -24.79
N ALA A 252 31.80 -6.38 -23.66
CA ALA A 252 33.13 -6.97 -23.50
C ALA A 252 32.96 -8.39 -22.91
N ALA A 253 32.99 -9.41 -23.75
CA ALA A 253 33.17 -10.79 -23.31
C ALA A 253 34.67 -11.10 -23.30
N SER A 254 35.27 -11.21 -22.11
CA SER A 254 36.60 -11.80 -21.95
C SER A 254 36.44 -13.24 -21.51
N THR A 255 36.63 -14.19 -22.42
CA THR A 255 36.87 -15.58 -22.07
C THR A 255 38.38 -15.71 -21.82
N ALA A 256 38.80 -15.83 -20.56
CA ALA A 256 40.11 -16.33 -20.23
C ALA A 256 39.99 -17.84 -20.05
N ASP A 257 40.40 -18.58 -21.08
CA ASP A 257 40.67 -19.99 -20.99
C ASP A 257 42.13 -20.14 -20.52
N SER A 258 42.36 -20.81 -19.41
CA SER A 258 43.69 -21.24 -18.97
C SER A 258 43.61 -22.70 -18.60
N GLY A 259 44.28 -23.52 -19.45
CA GLY A 259 44.49 -24.95 -19.28
C GLY A 259 45.25 -25.33 -18.00
#